data_88bf1a54592f96549636e27e79b741eb
#
_entry.id   88bf1a54592f96549636e27e79b741eb
#
_cell.length_a   1.000
_cell.length_b   1.000
_cell.length_c   1.000
_cell.angle_alpha   90.00
_cell.angle_beta   90.00
_cell.angle_gamma   90.00
#
_symmetry.space_group_name_H-M   'P 1'
#
loop_
_entity.id
_entity.type
_entity.pdbx_description
1 polymer ?
#
loop_
_entity_poly.entity_id
_entity_poly.type
_entity_poly.pdbx_seq_one_letter_code
_entity_poly.pdbx_strand_id
1 'polypeptide(L)'
;MQVIDRFHVQKLVYEAVQELRITYRWQVIKEENKAMKAAKEKGEVYKAEELENGDTLRQLLARSRYLLFKSPDKWTKSQKIRAELLFKQFEDIKHVYYYSLELGKIFSTNYDKDVARAKLALWYNKIEEYGYDTFTTVANSIENHYERILNFFVNRSTNAAAEAFNA
;
A
#
# COMPACT_ATOMS: atom_id res chain seq x y z
N MET A 1 -29.82 5.99 0.62
CA MET A 1 -28.48 6.56 0.41
C MET A 1 -27.46 5.42 0.41
N GLN A 2 -26.75 5.26 -0.69
CA GLN A 2 -25.72 4.23 -0.79
C GLN A 2 -24.39 4.78 -0.21
N VAL A 3 -23.77 3.99 0.65
CA VAL A 3 -22.46 4.27 1.24
C VAL A 3 -21.49 3.22 0.73
N ILE A 4 -20.31 3.64 0.26
CA ILE A 4 -19.22 2.72 -0.01
C ILE A 4 -18.64 2.26 1.32
N ASP A 5 -18.55 0.94 1.46
CA ASP A 5 -17.87 0.33 2.58
C ASP A 5 -16.38 0.73 2.57
N ARG A 6 -15.91 1.26 3.70
CA ARG A 6 -14.49 1.61 3.89
C ARG A 6 -13.56 0.43 3.56
N PHE A 7 -13.99 -0.80 3.84
CA PHE A 7 -13.22 -2.00 3.56
C PHE A 7 -12.99 -2.20 2.07
N HIS A 8 -13.96 -1.84 1.22
CA HIS A 8 -13.80 -1.91 -0.23
C HIS A 8 -12.70 -0.97 -0.72
N VAL A 9 -12.68 0.27 -0.25
CA VAL A 9 -11.64 1.25 -0.62
C VAL A 9 -10.27 0.85 -0.10
N GLN A 10 -10.18 0.41 1.17
CA GLN A 10 -8.93 -0.08 1.75
C GLN A 10 -8.41 -1.31 1.01
N LYS A 11 -9.29 -2.21 0.61
CA LYS A 11 -8.93 -3.38 -0.19
C LYS A 11 -8.28 -2.97 -1.52
N LEU A 12 -8.88 -2.02 -2.25
CA LEU A 12 -8.31 -1.51 -3.50
C LEU A 12 -6.91 -0.91 -3.30
N VAL A 13 -6.71 -0.17 -2.23
CA VAL A 13 -5.41 0.43 -1.89
C VAL A 13 -4.37 -0.65 -1.58
N TYR A 14 -4.71 -1.64 -0.77
CA TYR A 14 -3.80 -2.76 -0.46
C TYR A 14 -3.48 -3.59 -1.70
N GLU A 15 -4.46 -3.83 -2.56
CA GLU A 15 -4.25 -4.53 -3.84
C GLU A 15 -3.28 -3.75 -4.74
N ALA A 16 -3.37 -2.42 -4.79
CA ALA A 16 -2.45 -1.57 -5.54
C ALA A 16 -1.01 -1.67 -5.02
N VAL A 17 -0.81 -1.67 -3.70
CA VAL A 17 0.51 -1.88 -3.08
C VAL A 17 1.07 -3.27 -3.43
N GLN A 18 0.25 -4.31 -3.33
CA GLN A 18 0.65 -5.68 -3.66
C GLN A 18 0.95 -5.85 -5.16
N GLU A 19 0.19 -5.21 -6.02
CA GLU A 19 0.44 -5.23 -7.47
C GLU A 19 1.81 -4.65 -7.80
N LEU A 20 2.18 -3.53 -7.18
CA LEU A 20 3.50 -2.93 -7.37
C LEU A 20 4.62 -3.87 -6.88
N ARG A 21 4.45 -4.49 -5.70
CA ARG A 21 5.39 -5.50 -5.17
C ARG A 21 5.56 -6.67 -6.15
N ILE A 22 4.47 -7.19 -6.67
CA ILE A 22 4.47 -8.30 -7.63
C ILE A 22 5.15 -7.89 -8.94
N THR A 23 4.90 -6.69 -9.44
CA THR A 23 5.55 -6.16 -10.64
C THR A 23 7.07 -6.13 -10.48
N TYR A 24 7.57 -5.60 -9.37
CA TYR A 24 9.01 -5.61 -9.09
C TYR A 24 9.57 -7.02 -8.93
N ARG A 25 8.80 -7.92 -8.30
CA ARG A 25 9.22 -9.32 -8.17
C ARG A 25 9.40 -9.99 -9.54
N TRP A 26 8.48 -9.77 -10.47
CA TRP A 26 8.61 -10.29 -11.83
C TRP A 26 9.82 -9.70 -12.57
N GLN A 27 10.09 -8.42 -12.40
CA GLN A 27 11.28 -7.78 -12.96
C GLN A 27 12.57 -8.42 -12.43
N VAL A 28 12.66 -8.62 -11.11
CA VAL A 28 13.81 -9.26 -10.48
C VAL A 28 13.99 -10.70 -10.97
N ILE A 29 12.90 -11.48 -11.07
CA ILE A 29 12.95 -12.84 -11.60
C ILE A 29 13.47 -12.85 -13.05
N LYS A 30 13.01 -11.93 -13.87
CA LYS A 30 13.44 -11.81 -15.27
C LYS A 30 14.93 -11.50 -15.38
N GLU A 31 15.43 -10.57 -14.57
CA GLU A 31 16.87 -10.23 -14.54
C GLU A 31 17.71 -11.39 -14.00
N GLU A 32 17.23 -12.08 -12.97
CA GLU A 32 17.88 -13.26 -12.41
C GLU A 32 17.97 -14.40 -13.43
N ASN A 33 16.91 -14.66 -14.18
CA ASN A 33 16.91 -15.66 -15.25
C ASN A 33 17.92 -15.33 -16.36
N LYS A 34 18.06 -14.06 -16.73
CA LYS A 34 19.09 -13.61 -17.67
C LYS A 34 20.50 -13.85 -17.13
N ALA A 35 20.72 -13.53 -15.86
CA ALA A 35 22.01 -13.72 -15.21
C ALA A 35 22.38 -15.23 -15.10
N MET A 36 21.40 -16.06 -14.76
CA MET A 36 21.59 -17.52 -14.74
C MET A 36 21.98 -18.07 -16.10
N LYS A 37 21.31 -17.63 -17.16
CA LYS A 37 21.61 -18.04 -18.54
C LYS A 37 23.02 -17.61 -18.96
N ALA A 38 23.40 -16.35 -18.68
CA ALA A 38 24.72 -15.83 -18.98
C ALA A 38 25.82 -16.59 -18.23
N ALA A 39 25.61 -16.92 -16.95
CA ALA A 39 26.55 -17.71 -16.16
C ALA A 39 26.72 -19.12 -16.74
N LYS A 40 25.63 -19.78 -17.11
CA LYS A 40 25.64 -21.10 -17.73
C LYS A 40 26.43 -21.13 -19.04
N GLU A 41 26.27 -20.11 -19.88
CA GLU A 41 27.02 -19.98 -21.15
C GLU A 41 28.53 -19.84 -20.93
N LYS A 42 28.94 -19.27 -19.78
CA LYS A 42 30.33 -19.13 -19.36
C LYS A 42 30.87 -20.32 -18.57
N GLY A 43 30.04 -21.33 -18.30
CA GLY A 43 30.38 -22.45 -17.43
C GLY A 43 30.50 -22.11 -15.95
N GLU A 44 29.91 -20.99 -15.54
CA GLU A 44 29.90 -20.50 -14.16
C GLU A 44 28.59 -20.87 -13.45
N VAL A 45 28.62 -20.94 -12.11
CA VAL A 45 27.43 -21.12 -11.28
C VAL A 45 26.93 -19.75 -10.85
N TYR A 46 25.66 -19.46 -11.17
CA TYR A 46 25.02 -18.25 -10.70
C TYR A 46 24.78 -18.32 -9.19
N LYS A 47 25.13 -17.25 -8.48
CA LYS A 47 24.83 -17.07 -7.07
C LYS A 47 24.18 -15.70 -6.89
N ALA A 48 22.95 -15.68 -6.34
CA ALA A 48 22.25 -14.45 -6.04
C ALA A 48 22.95 -13.70 -4.88
N GLU A 49 23.01 -12.38 -5.02
CA GLU A 49 23.51 -11.50 -3.95
C GLU A 49 22.52 -11.50 -2.78
N GLU A 50 23.06 -11.65 -1.58
CA GLU A 50 22.31 -11.58 -0.34
C GLU A 50 22.38 -10.18 0.27
N LEU A 51 21.25 -9.69 0.76
CA LEU A 51 21.14 -8.46 1.52
C LEU A 51 21.59 -8.69 2.98
N GLU A 52 21.66 -7.62 3.74
CA GLU A 52 22.15 -7.63 5.14
C GLU A 52 21.40 -8.62 6.06
N ASN A 53 20.12 -8.91 5.76
CA ASN A 53 19.29 -9.87 6.50
C ASN A 53 19.35 -11.30 5.97
N GLY A 54 20.15 -11.57 4.94
CA GLY A 54 20.26 -12.85 4.28
C GLY A 54 19.24 -13.13 3.17
N ASP A 55 18.28 -12.23 2.94
CA ASP A 55 17.36 -12.33 1.80
C ASP A 55 18.07 -11.93 0.49
N THR A 56 17.79 -12.62 -0.59
CA THR A 56 18.01 -12.11 -1.94
C THR A 56 16.90 -11.11 -2.29
N LEU A 57 17.06 -10.29 -3.33
CA LEU A 57 16.00 -9.35 -3.77
C LEU A 57 14.68 -10.05 -4.05
N ARG A 58 14.74 -11.20 -4.70
CA ARG A 58 13.56 -12.02 -4.98
C ARG A 58 12.86 -12.48 -3.71
N GLN A 59 13.63 -12.94 -2.71
CA GLN A 59 13.12 -13.36 -1.41
C GLN A 59 12.57 -12.18 -0.61
N LEU A 60 13.25 -11.03 -0.64
CA LEU A 60 12.79 -9.80 0.01
C LEU A 60 11.38 -9.42 -0.48
N LEU A 61 11.19 -9.37 -1.79
CA LEU A 61 9.89 -9.05 -2.40
C LEU A 61 8.82 -10.09 -2.07
N ALA A 62 9.15 -11.38 -2.13
CA ALA A 62 8.22 -12.45 -1.79
C ALA A 62 7.79 -12.41 -0.32
N ARG A 63 8.75 -12.24 0.59
CA ARG A 63 8.56 -12.28 2.04
C ARG A 63 7.97 -11.00 2.63
N SER A 64 7.92 -9.93 1.85
CA SER A 64 7.35 -8.64 2.27
C SER A 64 5.83 -8.57 2.14
N ARG A 65 5.17 -9.57 1.59
CA ARG A 65 3.72 -9.57 1.35
C ARG A 65 2.92 -9.15 2.58
N TYR A 66 3.13 -9.84 3.69
CA TYR A 66 2.31 -9.64 4.89
C TYR A 66 2.64 -8.37 5.68
N LEU A 67 3.90 -7.94 5.70
CA LEU A 67 4.28 -6.70 6.39
C LEU A 67 3.61 -5.47 5.76
N LEU A 68 3.36 -5.50 4.46
CA LEU A 68 2.70 -4.40 3.74
C LEU A 68 1.19 -4.30 4.02
N PHE A 69 0.58 -5.31 4.66
CA PHE A 69 -0.79 -5.24 5.18
C PHE A 69 -0.89 -4.70 6.60
N LYS A 70 0.25 -4.58 7.29
CA LYS A 70 0.30 -4.15 8.69
C LYS A 70 0.79 -2.71 8.81
N SER A 71 0.34 -2.02 9.84
CA SER A 71 0.96 -0.76 10.27
C SER A 71 2.34 -1.05 10.91
N PRO A 72 3.28 -0.09 10.87
CA PRO A 72 4.65 -0.32 11.37
C PRO A 72 4.74 -0.75 12.84
N ASP A 73 3.83 -0.27 13.68
CA ASP A 73 3.75 -0.64 15.11
C ASP A 73 3.45 -2.12 15.35
N LYS A 74 2.87 -2.80 14.35
CA LYS A 74 2.52 -4.23 14.40
C LYS A 74 3.56 -5.15 13.78
N TRP A 75 4.63 -4.60 13.22
CA TRP A 75 5.70 -5.41 12.64
C TRP A 75 6.49 -6.16 13.71
N THR A 76 6.82 -7.41 13.43
CA THR A 76 7.83 -8.14 14.19
C THR A 76 9.21 -7.53 13.94
N LYS A 77 10.18 -7.89 14.76
CA LYS A 77 11.58 -7.42 14.60
C LYS A 77 12.13 -7.75 13.21
N SER A 78 11.89 -8.98 12.72
CA SER A 78 12.33 -9.39 11.39
C SER A 78 11.60 -8.64 10.27
N GLN A 79 10.32 -8.33 10.47
CA GLN A 79 9.54 -7.52 9.52
C GLN A 79 10.02 -6.07 9.45
N LYS A 80 10.43 -5.47 10.57
CA LYS A 80 11.03 -4.12 10.57
C LYS A 80 12.29 -4.07 9.73
N ILE A 81 13.21 -5.00 9.95
CA ILE A 81 14.46 -5.11 9.19
C ILE A 81 14.16 -5.29 7.69
N ARG A 82 13.23 -6.18 7.36
CA ARG A 82 12.83 -6.43 5.97
C ARG A 82 12.18 -5.21 5.33
N ALA A 83 11.31 -4.50 6.04
CA ALA A 83 10.68 -3.27 5.56
C ALA A 83 11.70 -2.17 5.26
N GLU A 84 12.70 -1.97 6.13
CA GLU A 84 13.78 -1.01 5.90
C GLU A 84 14.57 -1.32 4.63
N LEU A 85 14.92 -2.59 4.42
CA LEU A 85 15.62 -3.03 3.21
C LEU A 85 14.74 -2.89 1.97
N LEU A 86 13.46 -3.28 2.06
CA LEU A 86 12.49 -3.15 0.97
C LEU A 86 12.36 -1.69 0.52
N PHE A 87 12.18 -0.77 1.46
CA PHE A 87 11.98 0.64 1.17
C PHE A 87 13.25 1.34 0.67
N LYS A 88 14.42 0.86 1.07
CA LYS A 88 15.70 1.32 0.54
C LYS A 88 15.91 0.88 -0.91
N GLN A 89 15.53 -0.34 -1.24
CA GLN A 89 15.67 -0.92 -2.58
C GLN A 89 14.58 -0.46 -3.55
N PHE A 90 13.36 -0.24 -3.04
CA PHE A 90 12.18 0.09 -3.84
C PHE A 90 11.43 1.27 -3.21
N GLU A 91 11.89 2.47 -3.50
CA GLU A 91 11.33 3.71 -2.94
C GLU A 91 9.85 3.89 -3.32
N ASP A 92 9.45 3.46 -4.50
CA ASP A 92 8.05 3.50 -4.94
C ASP A 92 7.13 2.68 -4.02
N ILE A 93 7.57 1.51 -3.58
CA ILE A 93 6.82 0.68 -2.63
C ILE A 93 6.65 1.41 -1.30
N LYS A 94 7.68 2.10 -0.83
CA LYS A 94 7.61 2.93 0.37
C LYS A 94 6.54 4.00 0.24
N HIS A 95 6.53 4.75 -0.85
CA HIS A 95 5.58 5.83 -1.08
C HIS A 95 4.13 5.31 -1.11
N VAL A 96 3.86 4.29 -1.92
CA VAL A 96 2.50 3.74 -2.03
C VAL A 96 2.02 3.10 -0.73
N TYR A 97 2.93 2.46 0.01
CA TYR A 97 2.63 1.90 1.33
C TYR A 97 2.18 3.00 2.32
N TYR A 98 2.93 4.10 2.42
CA TYR A 98 2.57 5.21 3.31
C TYR A 98 1.32 5.95 2.86
N TYR A 99 1.05 6.05 1.56
CA TYR A 99 -0.24 6.56 1.07
C TYR A 99 -1.41 5.66 1.49
N SER A 100 -1.22 4.35 1.47
CA SER A 100 -2.23 3.42 1.96
C SER A 100 -2.52 3.58 3.46
N LEU A 101 -1.47 3.79 4.26
CA LEU A 101 -1.61 4.08 5.69
C LEU A 101 -2.33 5.40 5.94
N GLU A 102 -1.99 6.44 5.21
CA GLU A 102 -2.63 7.77 5.32
C GLU A 102 -4.12 7.68 5.02
N LEU A 103 -4.50 6.98 3.96
CA LEU A 103 -5.90 6.76 3.64
C LEU A 103 -6.64 5.97 4.74
N GLY A 104 -6.03 4.90 5.25
CA GLY A 104 -6.56 4.14 6.37
C GLY A 104 -6.76 5.00 7.62
N LYS A 105 -5.84 5.91 7.90
CA LYS A 105 -5.95 6.87 9.00
C LYS A 105 -7.11 7.85 8.82
N ILE A 106 -7.31 8.34 7.59
CA ILE A 106 -8.47 9.21 7.28
C ILE A 106 -9.77 8.49 7.62
N PHE A 107 -9.92 7.22 7.19
CA PHE A 107 -11.12 6.42 7.47
C PHE A 107 -11.29 6.02 8.93
N SER A 108 -10.20 5.89 9.68
CA SER A 108 -10.26 5.48 11.09
C SER A 108 -10.48 6.65 12.06
N THR A 109 -10.31 7.90 11.60
CA THR A 109 -10.49 9.09 12.43
C THR A 109 -11.91 9.63 12.27
N ASN A 110 -12.50 10.11 13.39
CA ASN A 110 -13.83 10.72 13.41
C ASN A 110 -13.77 12.17 12.91
N TYR A 111 -13.61 12.35 11.61
CA TYR A 111 -13.74 13.66 10.98
C TYR A 111 -15.21 13.96 10.66
N ASP A 112 -15.61 15.24 10.74
CA ASP A 112 -16.83 15.67 10.08
C ASP A 112 -16.68 15.61 8.55
N LYS A 113 -17.80 15.74 7.84
CA LYS A 113 -17.85 15.60 6.38
C LYS A 113 -16.91 16.58 5.67
N ASP A 114 -16.84 17.84 6.12
CA ASP A 114 -16.03 18.87 5.46
C ASP A 114 -14.54 18.65 5.68
N VAL A 115 -14.14 18.28 6.88
CA VAL A 115 -12.74 17.92 7.18
C VAL A 115 -12.33 16.67 6.42
N ALA A 116 -13.18 15.65 6.37
CA ALA A 116 -12.93 14.43 5.60
C ALA A 116 -12.78 14.74 4.10
N ARG A 117 -13.62 15.60 3.55
CA ARG A 117 -13.52 16.09 2.16
C ARG A 117 -12.16 16.72 1.89
N ALA A 118 -11.72 17.63 2.75
CA ALA A 118 -10.43 18.29 2.61
C ALA A 118 -9.26 17.30 2.69
N LYS A 119 -9.31 16.35 3.62
CA LYS A 119 -8.28 15.30 3.78
C LYS A 119 -8.19 14.38 2.57
N LEU A 120 -9.32 13.95 2.03
CA LEU A 120 -9.39 13.10 0.83
C LEU A 120 -8.89 13.85 -0.41
N ALA A 121 -9.23 15.14 -0.56
CA ALA A 121 -8.76 15.96 -1.67
C ALA A 121 -7.23 16.12 -1.64
N LEU A 122 -6.65 16.38 -0.47
CA LEU A 122 -5.19 16.45 -0.31
C LEU A 122 -4.51 15.12 -0.62
N TRP A 123 -5.10 14.02 -0.17
CA TRP A 123 -4.59 12.68 -0.47
C TRP A 123 -4.64 12.38 -1.96
N TYR A 124 -5.74 12.69 -2.62
CA TYR A 124 -5.93 12.55 -4.08
C TYR A 124 -4.87 13.33 -4.87
N ASN A 125 -4.65 14.59 -4.49
CA ASN A 125 -3.64 15.44 -5.15
C ASN A 125 -2.23 14.87 -5.04
N LYS A 126 -1.88 14.29 -3.90
CA LYS A 126 -0.59 13.59 -3.75
C LYS A 126 -0.46 12.41 -4.70
N ILE A 127 -1.51 11.62 -4.86
CA ILE A 127 -1.52 10.46 -5.77
C ILE A 127 -1.34 10.92 -7.23
N GLU A 128 -2.02 11.98 -7.64
CA GLU A 128 -1.86 12.56 -8.99
C GLU A 128 -0.44 13.07 -9.23
N GLU A 129 0.13 13.78 -8.26
CA GLU A 129 1.47 14.34 -8.35
C GLU A 129 2.54 13.26 -8.55
N TYR A 130 2.43 12.12 -7.87
CA TYR A 130 3.38 11.02 -8.01
C TYR A 130 3.16 10.17 -9.26
N GLY A 131 1.95 10.14 -9.82
CA GLY A 131 1.65 9.51 -11.10
C GLY A 131 1.85 7.99 -11.16
N TYR A 132 1.67 7.28 -10.04
CA TYR A 132 1.75 5.82 -10.04
C TYR A 132 0.50 5.20 -10.65
N ASP A 133 0.65 4.45 -11.75
CA ASP A 133 -0.44 3.82 -12.49
C ASP A 133 -1.31 2.91 -11.61
N THR A 134 -0.69 2.16 -10.69
CA THR A 134 -1.42 1.29 -9.75
C THR A 134 -2.39 2.06 -8.87
N PHE A 135 -2.07 3.32 -8.53
CA PHE A 135 -2.92 4.19 -7.72
C PHE A 135 -3.93 5.00 -8.53
N THR A 136 -3.76 5.12 -9.83
CA THR A 136 -4.71 5.82 -10.70
C THR A 136 -6.09 5.16 -10.61
N THR A 137 -6.17 3.83 -10.63
CA THR A 137 -7.42 3.09 -10.45
C THR A 137 -8.07 3.37 -9.10
N VAL A 138 -7.29 3.42 -8.03
CA VAL A 138 -7.78 3.74 -6.68
C VAL A 138 -8.29 5.18 -6.63
N ALA A 139 -7.54 6.13 -7.14
CA ALA A 139 -7.90 7.55 -7.19
C ALA A 139 -9.18 7.76 -7.99
N ASN A 140 -9.33 7.13 -9.16
CA ASN A 140 -10.53 7.19 -9.97
C ASN A 140 -11.74 6.56 -9.26
N SER A 141 -11.55 5.47 -8.54
CA SER A 141 -12.62 4.87 -7.74
C SER A 141 -13.10 5.80 -6.62
N ILE A 142 -12.18 6.47 -5.95
CA ILE A 142 -12.51 7.46 -4.91
C ILE A 142 -13.26 8.65 -5.52
N GLU A 143 -12.81 9.17 -6.64
CA GLU A 143 -13.46 10.28 -7.33
C GLU A 143 -14.88 9.92 -7.79
N ASN A 144 -15.05 8.76 -8.44
CA ASN A 144 -16.35 8.29 -8.94
C ASN A 144 -17.36 8.02 -7.82
N HIS A 145 -16.88 7.73 -6.61
CA HIS A 145 -17.72 7.40 -5.46
C HIS A 145 -17.60 8.42 -4.33
N TYR A 146 -17.12 9.61 -4.63
CA TYR A 146 -16.75 10.62 -3.65
C TYR A 146 -17.88 10.94 -2.67
N GLU A 147 -19.09 11.19 -3.15
CA GLU A 147 -20.24 11.48 -2.28
C GLU A 147 -20.65 10.27 -1.41
N ARG A 148 -20.55 9.07 -1.92
CA ARG A 148 -20.80 7.85 -1.14
C ARG A 148 -19.78 7.66 -0.02
N ILE A 149 -18.50 7.94 -0.30
CA ILE A 149 -17.43 7.89 0.69
C ILE A 149 -17.66 8.94 1.77
N LEU A 150 -18.04 10.15 1.41
CA LEU A 150 -18.34 11.22 2.37
C LEU A 150 -19.55 10.87 3.25
N ASN A 151 -20.53 10.16 2.72
CA ASN A 151 -21.68 9.66 3.48
C ASN A 151 -21.27 8.68 4.61
N PHE A 152 -20.19 7.94 4.46
CA PHE A 152 -19.61 7.13 5.51
C PHE A 152 -19.31 7.98 6.77
N PHE A 153 -18.70 9.14 6.60
CA PHE A 153 -18.37 10.03 7.71
C PHE A 153 -19.61 10.64 8.35
N VAL A 154 -20.63 10.99 7.59
CA VAL A 154 -21.92 11.46 8.09
C VAL A 154 -22.59 10.39 8.93
N ASN A 155 -22.73 9.18 8.43
CA ASN A 155 -23.37 8.07 9.14
C ASN A 155 -22.61 7.71 10.43
N ARG A 156 -21.29 7.70 10.38
CA ARG A 156 -20.44 7.45 11.53
C ARG A 156 -20.60 8.51 12.61
N SER A 157 -20.65 9.78 12.23
CA SER A 157 -20.86 10.90 13.14
C SER A 157 -22.25 10.81 13.80
N THR A 158 -23.29 10.48 13.03
CA THR A 158 -24.65 10.29 13.55
C THR A 158 -24.72 9.14 14.54
N ASN A 159 -24.09 8.01 14.24
CA ASN A 159 -24.06 6.85 15.14
C ASN A 159 -23.31 7.16 16.43
N ALA A 160 -22.16 7.84 16.35
CA ALA A 160 -21.39 8.25 17.52
C ALA A 160 -22.19 9.23 18.40
N ALA A 161 -22.92 10.16 17.81
CA ALA A 161 -23.80 11.08 18.55
C ALA A 161 -24.97 10.35 19.21
N ALA A 162 -25.57 9.38 18.52
CA ALA A 162 -26.63 8.55 19.08
C ALA A 162 -26.15 7.68 20.26
N GLU A 163 -24.99 7.07 20.13
CA GLU A 163 -24.36 6.30 21.20
C GLU A 163 -24.04 7.16 22.42
N ALA A 164 -23.49 8.35 22.19
CA ALA A 164 -23.21 9.30 23.29
C ALA A 164 -24.49 9.79 23.98
N PHE A 165 -25.57 9.98 23.23
CA PHE A 165 -26.88 10.38 23.79
C PHE A 165 -27.53 9.26 24.63
N ASN A 166 -27.35 8.00 24.23
CA ASN A 166 -27.89 6.81 24.88
C ASN A 166 -27.05 6.31 26.09
N ALA A 167 -25.85 6.80 26.22
CA ALA A 167 -25.00 6.48 27.37
C ALA A 167 -25.36 7.30 28.58
#